data_0d023422f78508a031cf596ff687d313
#
_entry.id   0d023422f78508a031cf596ff687d313
#
_cell.length_a   1.000
_cell.length_b   1.000
_cell.length_c   1.000
_cell.angle_alpha   90.00
_cell.angle_beta   90.00
_cell.angle_gamma   90.00
#
_symmetry.space_group_name_H-M   'P 1'
#
loop_
_entity.id
_entity.type
_entity.pdbx_description
1 polymer ?
#
loop_
_entity_poly.entity_id
_entity_poly.type
_entity_poly.pdbx_seq_one_letter_code
_entity_poly.pdbx_strand_id
1 'polypeptide(L)'
;DVIGIDADDAIPCSTKTGMGIDEIIEAVIERMPPPKGNPAGAPRAMIIDSWFDNYVGVVMLIRVVDGEFKKAERIRMMATNTVYGIEHLGVFTPKSESRESLKAGEVGFVICGIKELQAAKVGDTLTLEKKLPNNAGPATEALPGFKEIQPQVFAGLYPSESSEYDQLRDALEKLKLNDSSLRYEPEVSQALGFGFRCGFLGLLHME
;
A
#
# COMPACT_ATOMS: atom_id res chain seq x y z
N ASP A 1 29.70 18.54 -1.23
CA ASP A 1 30.52 18.04 -0.11
C ASP A 1 29.79 18.00 1.24
N VAL A 2 28.83 18.94 1.56
CA VAL A 2 28.17 19.02 2.88
C VAL A 2 27.28 17.80 3.16
N ILE A 3 26.69 17.18 2.13
CA ILE A 3 25.79 16.01 2.25
C ILE A 3 26.40 14.72 1.74
N GLY A 4 27.70 14.72 1.34
CA GLY A 4 28.39 13.51 0.90
C GLY A 4 27.91 12.91 -0.42
N ILE A 5 27.13 13.65 -1.22
CA ILE A 5 26.69 13.25 -2.54
C ILE A 5 27.54 13.96 -3.59
N ASP A 6 28.05 13.20 -4.55
CA ASP A 6 28.68 13.76 -5.74
C ASP A 6 27.61 14.47 -6.59
N ALA A 7 27.84 15.72 -6.93
CA ALA A 7 26.89 16.56 -7.65
C ALA A 7 27.44 17.06 -8.98
N ASP A 8 28.55 16.51 -9.47
CA ASP A 8 29.19 16.97 -10.72
C ASP A 8 28.26 16.78 -11.93
N ASP A 9 27.42 15.75 -11.90
CA ASP A 9 26.40 15.44 -12.91
C ASP A 9 25.01 15.99 -12.59
N ALA A 10 24.85 16.87 -11.61
CA ALA A 10 23.57 17.43 -11.23
C ALA A 10 23.03 18.37 -12.32
N ILE A 11 21.76 18.19 -12.69
CA ILE A 11 21.08 19.03 -13.69
C ILE A 11 20.52 20.26 -12.97
N PRO A 12 21.00 21.49 -13.27
CA PRO A 12 20.41 22.70 -12.72
C PRO A 12 18.96 22.86 -13.19
N CYS A 13 18.03 23.10 -12.26
CA CYS A 13 16.64 23.26 -12.61
C CYS A 13 15.95 24.38 -11.83
N SER A 14 14.87 24.88 -12.37
CA SER A 14 13.98 25.85 -11.75
C SER A 14 12.53 25.57 -12.12
N THR A 15 11.74 25.16 -11.14
CA THR A 15 10.29 24.94 -11.34
C THR A 15 9.53 26.23 -11.68
N LYS A 16 10.04 27.40 -11.26
CA LYS A 16 9.45 28.70 -11.53
C LYS A 16 9.59 29.09 -13.01
N THR A 17 10.72 28.77 -13.65
CA THR A 17 11.03 29.16 -15.05
C THR A 17 10.87 28.01 -16.02
N GLY A 18 10.74 26.76 -15.56
CA GLY A 18 10.72 25.56 -16.39
C GLY A 18 12.13 25.11 -16.86
N MET A 19 13.18 25.84 -16.50
CA MET A 19 14.56 25.51 -16.90
C MET A 19 14.97 24.14 -16.33
N GLY A 20 15.57 23.29 -17.17
CA GLY A 20 16.14 22.00 -16.76
C GLY A 20 15.10 20.89 -16.50
N ILE A 21 13.79 21.13 -16.67
CA ILE A 21 12.77 20.14 -16.38
C ILE A 21 12.79 19.00 -17.40
N ASP A 22 12.89 19.31 -18.69
CA ASP A 22 12.94 18.30 -19.74
C ASP A 22 14.20 17.44 -19.63
N GLU A 23 15.35 18.07 -19.34
CA GLU A 23 16.62 17.40 -19.13
C GLU A 23 16.59 16.42 -17.91
N ILE A 24 15.86 16.79 -16.83
CA ILE A 24 15.65 15.90 -15.69
C ILE A 24 14.81 14.69 -16.10
N ILE A 25 13.71 14.91 -16.86
CA ILE A 25 12.84 13.82 -17.31
C ILE A 25 13.61 12.86 -18.22
N GLU A 26 14.39 13.37 -19.17
CA GLU A 26 15.23 12.54 -20.02
C GLU A 26 16.27 11.77 -19.21
N ALA A 27 16.95 12.42 -18.27
CA ALA A 27 17.91 11.75 -17.38
C ALA A 27 17.27 10.66 -16.53
N VAL A 28 16.03 10.82 -16.08
CA VAL A 28 15.26 9.77 -15.38
C VAL A 28 15.03 8.56 -16.30
N ILE A 29 14.61 8.81 -17.55
CA ILE A 29 14.38 7.74 -18.53
C ILE A 29 15.67 6.98 -18.85
N GLU A 30 16.78 7.69 -19.03
CA GLU A 30 18.06 7.09 -19.41
C GLU A 30 18.78 6.38 -18.25
N ARG A 31 18.75 6.98 -17.04
CA ARG A 31 19.57 6.54 -15.90
C ARG A 31 18.85 5.59 -14.94
N MET A 32 17.51 5.61 -14.90
CA MET A 32 16.75 4.72 -14.02
C MET A 32 16.71 3.30 -14.59
N PRO A 33 17.17 2.28 -13.85
CA PRO A 33 17.09 0.90 -14.33
C PRO A 33 15.62 0.45 -14.40
N PRO A 34 15.28 -0.41 -15.39
CA PRO A 34 13.93 -0.98 -15.46
C PRO A 34 13.61 -1.81 -14.23
N PRO A 35 12.31 -1.99 -13.90
CA PRO A 35 11.88 -2.82 -12.79
C PRO A 35 12.45 -4.24 -12.91
N LYS A 36 12.99 -4.75 -11.80
CA LYS A 36 13.43 -6.15 -11.71
C LYS A 36 12.21 -7.05 -11.54
N GLY A 37 12.17 -8.18 -12.24
CA GLY A 37 11.10 -9.17 -12.14
C GLY A 37 11.12 -10.15 -13.30
N ASN A 38 10.34 -11.21 -13.18
CA ASN A 38 10.20 -12.23 -14.22
C ASN A 38 8.78 -12.23 -14.78
N PRO A 39 8.54 -11.68 -15.99
CA PRO A 39 7.20 -11.67 -16.59
C PRO A 39 6.60 -13.07 -16.84
N ALA A 40 7.43 -14.11 -16.97
CA ALA A 40 6.99 -15.49 -17.14
C ALA A 40 6.95 -16.27 -15.80
N GLY A 41 7.28 -15.63 -14.69
CA GLY A 41 7.30 -16.24 -13.37
C GLY A 41 5.92 -16.47 -12.77
N ALA A 42 5.89 -17.14 -11.62
CA ALA A 42 4.68 -17.24 -10.81
C ALA A 42 4.24 -15.84 -10.37
N PRO A 43 2.98 -15.44 -10.60
CA PRO A 43 2.52 -14.10 -10.30
C PRO A 43 2.70 -13.74 -8.83
N ARG A 44 3.43 -12.64 -8.58
CA ARG A 44 3.64 -12.05 -7.27
C ARG A 44 3.48 -10.54 -7.35
N ALA A 45 2.67 -9.99 -6.48
CA ALA A 45 2.56 -8.55 -6.30
C ALA A 45 2.60 -8.21 -4.81
N MET A 46 3.14 -7.04 -4.49
CA MET A 46 3.16 -6.50 -3.13
C MET A 46 2.10 -5.43 -2.99
N ILE A 47 1.34 -5.48 -1.92
CA ILE A 47 0.44 -4.38 -1.53
C ILE A 47 1.33 -3.25 -1.00
N ILE A 48 1.39 -2.14 -1.73
CA ILE A 48 2.19 -0.97 -1.33
C ILE A 48 1.35 0.08 -0.60
N ASP A 49 0.03 0.07 -0.81
CA ASP A 49 -0.94 0.90 -0.11
C ASP A 49 -2.32 0.27 -0.15
N SER A 50 -3.21 0.65 0.76
CA SER A 50 -4.61 0.26 0.74
C SER A 50 -5.48 1.31 1.41
N TRP A 51 -6.68 1.55 0.86
CA TRP A 51 -7.65 2.46 1.44
C TRP A 51 -9.07 1.92 1.29
N PHE A 52 -9.96 2.47 2.07
CA PHE A 52 -11.36 2.11 2.01
C PHE A 52 -12.15 3.12 1.16
N ASP A 53 -12.85 2.60 0.18
CA ASP A 53 -13.81 3.35 -0.63
C ASP A 53 -15.24 2.89 -0.27
N ASN A 54 -16.15 3.85 -0.04
CA ASN A 54 -17.50 3.55 0.42
C ASN A 54 -18.36 2.77 -0.59
N TYR A 55 -17.98 2.77 -1.87
CA TYR A 55 -18.73 2.12 -2.94
C TYR A 55 -18.19 0.76 -3.33
N VAL A 56 -16.86 0.61 -3.36
CA VAL A 56 -16.20 -0.60 -3.85
C VAL A 56 -15.47 -1.40 -2.77
N GLY A 57 -15.47 -0.90 -1.53
CA GLY A 57 -14.77 -1.54 -0.42
C GLY A 57 -13.27 -1.22 -0.43
N VAL A 58 -12.44 -2.18 -0.05
CA VAL A 58 -10.98 -1.99 0.01
C VAL A 58 -10.39 -1.95 -1.39
N VAL A 59 -9.69 -0.86 -1.70
CA VAL A 59 -8.86 -0.70 -2.89
C VAL A 59 -7.41 -0.94 -2.49
N MET A 60 -6.76 -1.88 -3.11
CA MET A 60 -5.34 -2.20 -2.89
C MET A 60 -4.51 -1.61 -4.02
N LEU A 61 -3.52 -0.79 -3.69
CA LEU A 61 -2.48 -0.39 -4.64
C LEU A 61 -1.38 -1.44 -4.60
N ILE A 62 -1.12 -2.08 -5.73
CA ILE A 62 -0.17 -3.17 -5.82
C ILE A 62 0.97 -2.85 -6.79
N ARG A 63 2.15 -3.37 -6.50
CA ARG A 63 3.27 -3.45 -7.43
C ARG A 63 3.44 -4.90 -7.86
N VAL A 64 3.23 -5.18 -9.13
CA VAL A 64 3.48 -6.50 -9.70
C VAL A 64 4.98 -6.70 -9.87
N VAL A 65 5.53 -7.71 -9.22
CA VAL A 65 6.96 -8.05 -9.32
C VAL A 65 7.19 -9.11 -10.38
N ASP A 66 6.42 -10.19 -10.35
CA ASP A 66 6.53 -11.29 -11.30
C ASP A 66 5.18 -11.63 -11.92
N GLY A 67 5.20 -12.17 -13.13
CA GLY A 67 4.03 -12.66 -13.82
C GLY A 67 3.02 -11.59 -14.21
N GLU A 68 1.75 -11.98 -14.23
CA GLU A 68 0.62 -11.14 -14.65
C GLU A 68 -0.61 -11.48 -13.81
N PHE A 69 -1.41 -10.47 -13.46
CA PHE A 69 -2.73 -10.61 -12.84
C PHE A 69 -3.80 -10.11 -13.80
N LYS A 70 -4.90 -10.85 -13.95
CA LYS A 70 -6.01 -10.51 -14.85
C LYS A 70 -7.32 -10.34 -14.09
N LYS A 71 -8.21 -9.58 -14.69
CA LYS A 71 -9.58 -9.46 -14.23
C LYS A 71 -10.26 -10.84 -14.17
N ALA A 72 -11.12 -11.03 -13.18
CA ALA A 72 -11.82 -12.28 -12.86
C ALA A 72 -10.94 -13.46 -12.37
N GLU A 73 -9.62 -13.27 -12.25
CA GLU A 73 -8.77 -14.27 -11.60
C GLU A 73 -8.96 -14.25 -10.08
N ARG A 74 -8.65 -15.39 -9.46
CA ARG A 74 -8.66 -15.50 -8.00
C ARG A 74 -7.24 -15.38 -7.44
N ILE A 75 -7.09 -14.48 -6.51
CA ILE A 75 -5.83 -14.22 -5.81
C ILE A 75 -5.88 -14.72 -4.38
N ARG A 76 -4.71 -15.01 -3.84
CA ARG A 76 -4.49 -15.39 -2.45
C ARG A 76 -3.58 -14.36 -1.79
N MET A 77 -4.00 -13.86 -0.64
CA MET A 77 -3.17 -13.13 0.30
C MET A 77 -2.24 -14.11 0.99
N MET A 78 -0.93 -13.93 0.90
CA MET A 78 0.01 -14.91 1.45
C MET A 78 0.12 -14.86 2.98
N ALA A 79 -0.07 -13.69 3.61
CA ALA A 79 -0.03 -13.57 5.06
C ALA A 79 -1.24 -14.22 5.76
N THR A 80 -2.44 -14.07 5.22
CA THR A 80 -3.68 -14.57 5.81
C THR A 80 -4.19 -15.87 5.19
N ASN A 81 -3.63 -16.26 4.05
CA ASN A 81 -4.08 -17.37 3.21
C ASN A 81 -5.53 -17.26 2.73
N THR A 82 -6.11 -16.05 2.78
CA THR A 82 -7.46 -15.77 2.29
C THR A 82 -7.47 -15.59 0.78
N VAL A 83 -8.58 -15.97 0.15
CA VAL A 83 -8.74 -15.95 -1.32
C VAL A 83 -9.86 -15.01 -1.71
N TYR A 84 -9.59 -14.16 -2.71
CA TYR A 84 -10.55 -13.22 -3.26
C TYR A 84 -10.55 -13.26 -4.79
N GLY A 85 -11.68 -12.89 -5.40
CA GLY A 85 -11.76 -12.69 -6.85
C GLY A 85 -11.45 -11.25 -7.23
N ILE A 86 -10.67 -11.03 -8.28
CA ILE A 86 -10.44 -9.70 -8.84
C ILE A 86 -11.70 -9.24 -9.58
N GLU A 87 -12.39 -8.25 -9.05
CA GLU A 87 -13.56 -7.63 -9.69
C GLU A 87 -13.12 -6.54 -10.67
N HIS A 88 -12.22 -5.68 -10.21
CA HIS A 88 -11.65 -4.61 -11.01
C HIS A 88 -10.15 -4.49 -10.78
N LEU A 89 -9.43 -4.12 -11.82
CA LEU A 89 -8.04 -3.70 -11.75
C LEU A 89 -7.76 -2.59 -12.76
N GLY A 90 -6.72 -1.83 -12.53
CA GLY A 90 -6.34 -0.72 -13.40
C GLY A 90 -5.15 0.06 -12.88
N VAL A 91 -4.91 1.22 -13.47
CA VAL A 91 -3.82 2.13 -13.16
C VAL A 91 -4.34 3.55 -12.88
N PHE A 92 -3.51 4.40 -12.30
CA PHE A 92 -3.80 5.83 -12.14
C PHE A 92 -2.95 6.66 -13.12
N THR A 93 -3.61 7.47 -14.00
CA THR A 93 -2.98 8.27 -15.07
C THR A 93 -3.53 9.70 -15.21
N PRO A 94 -3.59 10.60 -14.26
CA PRO A 94 -3.71 10.49 -12.79
C PRO A 94 -5.08 9.97 -12.34
N LYS A 95 -6.10 9.96 -13.21
CA LYS A 95 -7.41 9.35 -12.92
C LYS A 95 -7.32 7.83 -13.03
N SER A 96 -8.21 7.15 -12.33
CA SER A 96 -8.32 5.70 -12.45
C SER A 96 -8.70 5.28 -13.87
N GLU A 97 -7.93 4.37 -14.45
CA GLU A 97 -8.15 3.78 -15.77
C GLU A 97 -8.19 2.26 -15.62
N SER A 98 -9.34 1.66 -15.96
CA SER A 98 -9.50 0.21 -15.90
C SER A 98 -8.61 -0.49 -16.93
N ARG A 99 -8.04 -1.62 -16.55
CA ARG A 99 -7.22 -2.49 -17.39
C ARG A 99 -7.77 -3.93 -17.34
N GLU A 100 -7.40 -4.74 -18.32
CA GLU A 100 -7.71 -6.18 -18.32
C GLU A 100 -6.65 -6.97 -17.57
N SER A 101 -5.43 -6.44 -17.47
CA SER A 101 -4.33 -7.07 -16.73
C SER A 101 -3.34 -6.05 -16.19
N LEU A 102 -2.55 -6.50 -15.18
CA LEU A 102 -1.35 -5.83 -14.67
C LEU A 102 -0.18 -6.80 -14.77
N LYS A 103 0.94 -6.35 -15.35
CA LYS A 103 2.12 -7.16 -15.64
C LYS A 103 3.30 -6.83 -14.74
N ALA A 104 4.28 -7.71 -14.71
CA ALA A 104 5.54 -7.49 -13.99
C ALA A 104 6.14 -6.11 -14.30
N GLY A 105 6.47 -5.35 -13.24
CA GLY A 105 6.96 -3.98 -13.30
C GLY A 105 5.90 -2.90 -13.19
N GLU A 106 4.62 -3.22 -13.39
CA GLU A 106 3.55 -2.24 -13.29
C GLU A 106 3.08 -2.03 -11.84
N VAL A 107 2.63 -0.80 -11.59
CA VAL A 107 1.91 -0.41 -10.37
C VAL A 107 0.48 -0.08 -10.76
N GLY A 108 -0.49 -0.66 -10.05
CA GLY A 108 -1.89 -0.45 -10.31
C GLY A 108 -2.77 -0.76 -9.12
N PHE A 109 -4.06 -0.54 -9.24
CA PHE A 109 -5.03 -0.86 -8.21
C PHE A 109 -5.76 -2.16 -8.50
N VAL A 110 -6.16 -2.86 -7.44
CA VAL A 110 -6.99 -4.06 -7.48
C VAL A 110 -8.13 -3.93 -6.47
N ILE A 111 -9.33 -4.28 -6.90
CA ILE A 111 -10.56 -4.30 -6.10
C ILE A 111 -11.11 -5.71 -6.12
N CYS A 112 -11.38 -6.25 -4.92
CA CYS A 112 -11.81 -7.64 -4.74
C CYS A 112 -13.08 -7.75 -3.87
N GLY A 113 -13.84 -6.67 -3.68
CA GLY A 113 -15.03 -6.65 -2.83
C GLY A 113 -14.74 -6.94 -1.34
N ILE A 114 -13.52 -6.68 -0.89
CA ILE A 114 -13.10 -6.90 0.50
C ILE A 114 -13.79 -5.87 1.39
N LYS A 115 -14.49 -6.33 2.41
CA LYS A 115 -15.19 -5.47 3.39
C LYS A 115 -14.43 -5.36 4.71
N GLU A 116 -13.57 -6.32 4.99
CA GLU A 116 -12.78 -6.37 6.22
C GLU A 116 -11.46 -5.62 6.02
N LEU A 117 -11.26 -4.59 6.79
CA LEU A 117 -10.16 -3.66 6.71
C LEU A 117 -8.79 -4.32 6.94
N GLN A 118 -8.73 -5.36 7.74
CA GLN A 118 -7.49 -6.05 8.10
C GLN A 118 -7.04 -7.08 7.05
N ALA A 119 -7.89 -7.39 6.06
CA ALA A 119 -7.59 -8.42 5.08
C ALA A 119 -6.57 -7.99 4.00
N ALA A 120 -6.36 -6.67 3.81
CA ALA A 120 -5.46 -6.11 2.81
C ALA A 120 -4.29 -5.35 3.46
N LYS A 121 -3.47 -6.06 4.23
CA LYS A 121 -2.34 -5.46 4.95
C LYS A 121 -1.26 -4.99 3.97
N VAL A 122 -0.83 -3.73 4.12
CA VAL A 122 0.32 -3.17 3.39
C VAL A 122 1.57 -4.01 3.66
N GLY A 123 2.33 -4.34 2.61
CA GLY A 123 3.48 -5.23 2.67
C GLY A 123 3.16 -6.72 2.49
N ASP A 124 1.88 -7.11 2.44
CA ASP A 124 1.52 -8.49 2.10
C ASP A 124 1.75 -8.79 0.62
N THR A 125 1.92 -10.07 0.32
CA THR A 125 2.12 -10.57 -1.05
C THR A 125 0.84 -11.20 -1.57
N LEU A 126 0.48 -10.78 -2.78
CA LEU A 126 -0.57 -11.41 -3.57
C LEU A 126 0.03 -12.44 -4.52
N THR A 127 -0.61 -13.60 -4.64
CA THR A 127 -0.34 -14.58 -5.68
C THR A 127 -1.65 -15.16 -6.22
N LEU A 128 -1.62 -15.98 -7.26
CA LEU A 128 -2.82 -16.67 -7.74
C LEU A 128 -3.26 -17.76 -6.75
N GLU A 129 -4.55 -18.04 -6.68
CA GLU A 129 -5.09 -19.16 -5.88
C GLU A 129 -4.57 -20.51 -6.38
N LYS A 130 -4.57 -20.69 -7.70
CA LYS A 130 -4.21 -21.95 -8.35
C LYS A 130 -3.56 -21.74 -9.71
N LYS A 131 -2.94 -22.78 -10.21
CA LYS A 131 -2.36 -22.80 -11.56
C LYS A 131 -3.46 -22.67 -12.62
N LEU A 132 -3.23 -21.76 -13.56
CA LEU A 132 -4.04 -21.59 -14.76
C LEU A 132 -3.28 -22.12 -15.99
N PRO A 133 -3.96 -22.45 -17.10
CA PRO A 133 -3.32 -23.08 -18.27
C PRO A 133 -2.13 -22.31 -18.83
N ASN A 134 -2.13 -20.98 -18.71
CA ASN A 134 -1.15 -20.10 -19.37
C ASN A 134 -0.25 -19.34 -18.38
N ASN A 135 -0.09 -19.81 -17.13
CA ASN A 135 0.82 -19.20 -16.18
C ASN A 135 1.62 -20.21 -15.36
N ALA A 136 2.61 -19.72 -14.61
CA ALA A 136 3.50 -20.57 -13.80
C ALA A 136 2.82 -21.15 -12.55
N GLY A 137 1.55 -20.77 -12.26
CA GLY A 137 0.84 -21.15 -11.04
C GLY A 137 1.10 -20.19 -9.87
N PRO A 138 0.59 -20.53 -8.67
CA PRO A 138 0.81 -19.71 -7.50
C PRO A 138 2.28 -19.70 -7.07
N ALA A 139 2.72 -18.57 -6.54
CA ALA A 139 4.04 -18.48 -5.92
C ALA A 139 4.04 -19.17 -4.54
N THR A 140 5.18 -19.75 -4.19
CA THR A 140 5.41 -20.43 -2.90
C THR A 140 6.10 -19.55 -1.87
N GLU A 141 6.80 -18.49 -2.32
CA GLU A 141 7.55 -17.58 -1.47
C GLU A 141 6.98 -16.17 -1.54
N ALA A 142 6.71 -15.59 -0.38
CA ALA A 142 6.30 -14.20 -0.25
C ALA A 142 7.45 -13.25 -0.61
N LEU A 143 7.10 -12.07 -1.11
CA LEU A 143 8.04 -10.98 -1.28
C LEU A 143 8.51 -10.47 0.10
N PRO A 144 9.73 -9.96 0.23
CA PRO A 144 10.15 -9.30 1.46
C PRO A 144 9.24 -8.09 1.70
N GLY A 145 8.40 -8.17 2.72
CA GLY A 145 7.48 -7.09 3.09
C GLY A 145 8.22 -5.88 3.67
N PHE A 146 7.46 -4.82 3.96
CA PHE A 146 8.01 -3.65 4.65
C PHE A 146 8.36 -4.02 6.09
N LYS A 147 9.48 -3.47 6.60
CA LYS A 147 9.80 -3.57 8.02
C LYS A 147 8.73 -2.82 8.82
N GLU A 148 8.15 -3.48 9.80
CA GLU A 148 7.26 -2.81 10.74
C GLU A 148 8.08 -1.80 11.57
N ILE A 149 7.79 -0.51 11.38
CA ILE A 149 8.40 0.54 12.19
C ILE A 149 7.63 0.59 13.51
N GLN A 150 8.37 0.59 14.63
CA GLN A 150 7.77 0.67 15.94
C GLN A 150 7.41 2.11 16.29
N PRO A 151 6.25 2.35 16.92
CA PRO A 151 5.89 3.67 17.42
C PRO A 151 6.91 4.20 18.42
N GLN A 152 7.17 5.51 18.36
CA GLN A 152 8.09 6.19 19.27
C GLN A 152 7.37 7.18 20.21
N VAL A 153 6.19 7.64 19.81
CA VAL A 153 5.34 8.53 20.60
C VAL A 153 4.01 7.86 20.87
N PHE A 154 3.52 7.98 22.09
CA PHE A 154 2.24 7.41 22.49
C PHE A 154 1.33 8.50 23.06
N ALA A 155 0.05 8.47 22.70
CA ALA A 155 -0.99 9.32 23.24
C ALA A 155 -2.26 8.52 23.50
N GLY A 156 -2.97 8.88 24.57
CA GLY A 156 -4.32 8.35 24.84
C GLY A 156 -5.36 9.18 24.10
N LEU A 157 -6.22 8.52 23.33
CA LEU A 157 -7.39 9.14 22.70
C LEU A 157 -8.65 8.66 23.41
N TYR A 158 -9.45 9.62 23.88
CA TYR A 158 -10.68 9.34 24.61
C TYR A 158 -11.83 10.10 23.93
N PRO A 159 -13.01 9.46 23.79
CA PRO A 159 -14.18 10.17 23.29
C PRO A 159 -14.63 11.24 24.26
N SER A 160 -15.25 12.30 23.75
CA SER A 160 -15.82 13.36 24.59
C SER A 160 -16.98 12.85 25.46
N GLU A 161 -17.76 11.93 24.92
CA GLU A 161 -18.84 11.24 25.62
C GLU A 161 -18.65 9.72 25.53
N SER A 162 -18.92 9.00 26.63
CA SER A 162 -18.73 7.55 26.69
C SER A 162 -19.58 6.78 25.66
N SER A 163 -20.70 7.35 25.20
CA SER A 163 -21.57 6.81 24.15
C SER A 163 -20.88 6.78 22.77
N GLU A 164 -19.82 7.55 22.56
CA GLU A 164 -19.09 7.66 21.29
C GLU A 164 -17.91 6.68 21.18
N TYR A 165 -17.68 5.82 22.17
CA TYR A 165 -16.55 4.88 22.17
C TYR A 165 -16.52 3.97 20.93
N ASP A 166 -17.66 3.43 20.53
CA ASP A 166 -17.74 2.57 19.33
C ASP A 166 -17.45 3.34 18.04
N GLN A 167 -17.89 4.61 17.96
CA GLN A 167 -17.61 5.48 16.83
C GLN A 167 -16.10 5.80 16.73
N LEU A 168 -15.44 6.06 17.85
CA LEU A 168 -14.00 6.27 17.91
C LEU A 168 -13.22 5.01 17.47
N ARG A 169 -13.66 3.82 17.93
CA ARG A 169 -13.06 2.56 17.49
C ARG A 169 -13.15 2.38 15.98
N ASP A 170 -14.34 2.56 15.42
CA ASP A 170 -14.57 2.41 13.98
C ASP A 170 -13.78 3.44 13.15
N ALA A 171 -13.60 4.65 13.68
CA ALA A 171 -12.77 5.67 13.05
C ALA A 171 -11.28 5.29 13.06
N LEU A 172 -10.77 4.76 14.18
CA LEU A 172 -9.38 4.28 14.29
C LEU A 172 -9.12 3.06 13.39
N GLU A 173 -10.09 2.15 13.26
CA GLU A 173 -10.01 1.02 12.34
C GLU A 173 -9.88 1.50 10.88
N LYS A 174 -10.69 2.48 10.47
CA LYS A 174 -10.61 3.09 9.14
C LYS A 174 -9.30 3.85 8.93
N LEU A 175 -8.85 4.61 9.93
CA LEU A 175 -7.59 5.35 9.85
C LEU A 175 -6.40 4.41 9.69
N LYS A 176 -6.38 3.28 10.41
CA LYS A 176 -5.31 2.28 10.33
C LYS A 176 -5.13 1.66 8.95
N LEU A 177 -6.16 1.66 8.10
CA LEU A 177 -6.02 1.25 6.71
C LEU A 177 -5.17 2.19 5.89
N ASN A 178 -5.40 3.49 6.09
CA ASN A 178 -4.70 4.53 5.36
C ASN A 178 -3.34 4.84 6.00
N ASP A 179 -3.16 4.41 7.25
CA ASP A 179 -1.93 4.58 8.02
C ASP A 179 -1.50 3.25 8.65
N SER A 180 -0.72 2.49 7.92
CA SER A 180 -0.20 1.20 8.37
C SER A 180 0.75 1.30 9.57
N SER A 181 1.25 2.49 9.89
CA SER A 181 2.15 2.76 11.01
C SER A 181 1.41 3.04 12.32
N LEU A 182 0.13 3.43 12.25
CA LEU A 182 -0.69 3.65 13.43
C LEU A 182 -0.91 2.34 14.19
N ARG A 183 -0.58 2.37 15.48
CA ARG A 183 -0.86 1.29 16.43
C ARG A 183 -1.84 1.82 17.46
N TYR A 184 -2.84 1.03 17.82
CA TYR A 184 -3.73 1.37 18.92
C TYR A 184 -4.18 0.11 19.67
N GLU A 185 -4.39 0.28 20.96
CA GLU A 185 -4.91 -0.75 21.86
C GLU A 185 -5.93 -0.11 22.82
N PRO A 186 -6.95 -0.86 23.26
CA PRO A 186 -7.89 -0.34 24.25
C PRO A 186 -7.17 0.06 25.54
N GLU A 187 -7.55 1.21 26.10
CA GLU A 187 -7.03 1.73 27.36
C GLU A 187 -8.17 2.24 28.24
N VAL A 188 -7.97 2.17 29.54
CA VAL A 188 -8.93 2.69 30.52
C VAL A 188 -8.25 3.70 31.41
N SER A 189 -8.77 4.93 31.42
CA SER A 189 -8.35 5.97 32.35
C SER A 189 -9.34 6.11 33.50
N GLN A 190 -8.86 6.24 34.72
CA GLN A 190 -9.72 6.49 35.89
C GLN A 190 -10.49 7.82 35.78
N ALA A 191 -9.90 8.81 35.09
CA ALA A 191 -10.48 10.14 34.94
C ALA A 191 -11.34 10.30 33.68
N LEU A 192 -10.92 9.64 32.54
CA LEU A 192 -11.51 9.85 31.23
C LEU A 192 -12.34 8.67 30.74
N GLY A 193 -12.34 7.52 31.45
CA GLY A 193 -13.08 6.33 31.07
C GLY A 193 -12.38 5.49 30.02
N PHE A 194 -13.17 4.86 29.13
CA PHE A 194 -12.66 4.00 28.07
C PHE A 194 -12.16 4.81 26.88
N GLY A 195 -11.00 4.42 26.35
CA GLY A 195 -10.37 5.06 25.20
C GLY A 195 -9.37 4.11 24.54
N PHE A 196 -8.42 4.67 23.82
CA PHE A 196 -7.38 3.93 23.12
C PHE A 196 -6.01 4.57 23.33
N ARG A 197 -5.02 3.74 23.64
CA ARG A 197 -3.62 4.13 23.60
C ARG A 197 -3.14 3.99 22.17
N CYS A 198 -2.81 5.11 21.54
CA CYS A 198 -2.34 5.17 20.16
C CYS A 198 -0.83 5.39 20.11
N GLY A 199 -0.16 4.67 19.22
CA GLY A 199 1.27 4.78 18.97
C GLY A 199 1.54 5.38 17.60
N PHE A 200 2.43 6.37 17.56
CA PHE A 200 2.78 7.18 16.40
C PHE A 200 4.28 7.13 16.13
N LEU A 201 4.71 7.34 14.88
CA LEU A 201 6.12 7.37 14.48
C LEU A 201 6.88 8.56 15.07
N GLY A 202 6.19 9.65 15.34
CA GLY A 202 6.74 10.89 15.90
C GLY A 202 5.66 11.92 16.17
N LEU A 203 6.05 13.11 16.65
CA LEU A 203 5.12 14.19 17.00
C LEU A 203 4.29 14.66 15.79
N LEU A 204 4.93 14.86 14.63
CA LEU A 204 4.23 15.28 13.41
C LEU A 204 3.21 14.26 12.90
N HIS A 205 3.42 12.99 13.19
CA HIS A 205 2.46 11.93 12.85
C HIS A 205 1.27 11.94 13.82
N MET A 206 1.47 12.39 15.05
CA MET A 206 0.43 12.46 16.08
C MET A 206 -0.49 13.68 15.88
N GLU A 207 0.01 14.82 15.37
CA GLU A 207 -0.75 16.05 15.04
C GLU A 207 -1.65 15.87 13.82
#